data_3526dfb9e9a5f851385ca3625effd8e4
#
_entry.id   3526dfb9e9a5f851385ca3625effd8e4
#
_cell.length_a   1.000
_cell.length_b   1.000
_cell.length_c   1.000
_cell.angle_alpha   90.00
_cell.angle_beta   90.00
_cell.angle_gamma   90.00
#
_symmetry.space_group_name_H-M   'P 1'
#
loop_
_entity.id
_entity.type
_entity.pdbx_description
1 polymer ?
#
loop_
_entity_poly.entity_id
_entity_poly.type
_entity_poly.pdbx_seq_one_letter_code
_entity_poly.pdbx_strand_id
1 'polypeptide(L)'
;MTLIKRAEFDPALSSFVANPNARQELSFSDGAEKSISAMGMKAAKQCVSIWDGYQVTSLTPLPGLAKELRISSLVYKDEGSRFGLGSFKALGGAYAVYQLLSRMITQATGIEGINSTDLKNGIYAEQIKDVTVSSATDGNHGRSVAWGAQQFGCNCVIYIHAEVSHGRLVALEEQGATVVRVDGNYDQSVHVCAEQSDSNGWHVVSDTSYKGYKEVPTNVMEGYSILASEIVDQVNLLPPTHVFVQGGVGGLAAAVNAAFWQAWETERPLFYIVEPDLAPCIYKSVEDQAPTNVDVETETIMAGLSCGEISLVAWDVLAQGANGAMVIPDSFVGPTMRLLAEGCANDTAIVAGESAVAGLAGLIVARGSETLSKLLQLDENSRVVVIGSEGATDVDIYRKLVGELADKVLS
;
A
#
# COMPACT_ATOMS: atom_id res chain seq x y z
N MET A 1 -15.39 -18.84 -20.45
CA MET A 1 -13.95 -19.01 -20.12
C MET A 1 -13.27 -17.70 -20.49
N THR A 2 -12.99 -16.85 -19.53
CA THR A 2 -12.37 -15.54 -19.78
C THR A 2 -10.88 -15.74 -19.96
N LEU A 3 -10.37 -15.38 -21.11
CA LEU A 3 -8.94 -15.38 -21.44
C LEU A 3 -8.43 -13.95 -21.43
N ILE A 4 -7.13 -13.77 -21.20
CA ILE A 4 -6.50 -12.46 -21.33
C ILE A 4 -6.66 -11.96 -22.75
N LYS A 5 -7.35 -10.84 -22.93
CA LYS A 5 -7.42 -10.15 -24.22
C LYS A 5 -6.16 -9.36 -24.46
N ARG A 6 -5.15 -9.98 -25.04
CA ARG A 6 -3.80 -9.40 -25.26
C ARG A 6 -3.83 -8.03 -25.92
N ALA A 7 -4.82 -7.72 -26.75
CA ALA A 7 -4.96 -6.40 -27.37
C ALA A 7 -5.27 -5.27 -26.36
N GLU A 8 -5.73 -5.60 -25.15
CA GLU A 8 -5.99 -4.62 -24.09
C GLU A 8 -4.72 -4.31 -23.26
N PHE A 9 -3.61 -5.04 -23.49
CA PHE A 9 -2.34 -4.91 -22.75
C PHE A 9 -1.17 -4.78 -23.71
N ASP A 10 -1.11 -3.67 -24.44
CA ASP A 10 -0.01 -3.42 -25.39
C ASP A 10 1.28 -3.09 -24.64
N PRO A 11 2.33 -3.94 -24.71
CA PRO A 11 3.59 -3.67 -24.02
C PRO A 11 4.31 -2.39 -24.49
N ALA A 12 3.98 -1.88 -25.67
CA ALA A 12 4.57 -0.63 -26.18
C ALA A 12 4.11 0.62 -25.39
N LEU A 13 3.00 0.50 -24.62
CA LEU A 13 2.49 1.56 -23.76
C LEU A 13 3.09 1.53 -22.35
N SER A 14 4.02 0.62 -22.07
CA SER A 14 4.68 0.47 -20.77
C SER A 14 6.19 0.70 -20.89
N SER A 15 6.82 1.09 -19.80
CA SER A 15 8.27 1.20 -19.72
C SER A 15 8.79 0.49 -18.48
N PHE A 16 10.02 0.00 -18.55
CA PHE A 16 10.70 -0.67 -17.43
C PHE A 16 12.11 -0.10 -17.26
N VAL A 17 12.51 0.15 -16.03
CA VAL A 17 13.87 0.50 -15.64
C VAL A 17 14.40 -0.53 -14.64
N ALA A 18 15.52 -1.16 -14.96
CA ALA A 18 16.22 -2.01 -14.00
C ALA A 18 16.96 -1.17 -12.97
N ASN A 19 16.95 -1.60 -11.71
CA ASN A 19 17.68 -0.90 -10.66
C ASN A 19 19.15 -1.39 -10.63
N PRO A 20 20.13 -0.56 -11.03
CA PRO A 20 21.54 -0.96 -11.02
C PRO A 20 22.10 -1.08 -9.59
N ASN A 21 21.40 -0.53 -8.60
CA ASN A 21 21.79 -0.56 -7.19
C ASN A 21 21.11 -1.70 -6.39
N ALA A 22 20.31 -2.56 -7.05
CA ALA A 22 19.75 -3.74 -6.40
C ALA A 22 20.87 -4.64 -5.85
N ARG A 23 20.72 -5.11 -4.61
CA ARG A 23 21.74 -5.87 -3.86
C ARG A 23 21.14 -7.15 -3.30
N GLN A 24 20.90 -8.13 -4.20
CA GLN A 24 20.35 -9.42 -3.80
C GLN A 24 21.22 -10.17 -2.80
N GLU A 25 22.53 -9.95 -2.84
CA GLU A 25 23.56 -10.57 -2.00
C GLU A 25 23.61 -10.01 -0.57
N LEU A 26 22.99 -8.87 -0.28
CA LEU A 26 23.01 -8.29 1.08
C LEU A 26 22.02 -9.02 2.00
N SER A 27 22.44 -9.19 3.26
CA SER A 27 21.55 -9.58 4.34
C SER A 27 20.59 -8.44 4.69
N PHE A 28 19.50 -8.75 5.39
CA PHE A 28 18.55 -7.74 5.86
C PHE A 28 19.23 -6.73 6.79
N SER A 29 20.11 -7.21 7.70
CA SER A 29 20.83 -6.36 8.66
C SER A 29 21.80 -5.36 8.00
N ASP A 30 22.35 -5.70 6.83
CA ASP A 30 23.25 -4.82 6.10
C ASP A 30 22.50 -3.83 5.19
N GLY A 31 21.26 -4.17 4.82
CA GLY A 31 20.40 -3.39 3.93
C GLY A 31 19.29 -2.62 4.65
N ALA A 32 18.10 -3.19 4.71
CA ALA A 32 16.86 -2.48 5.07
C ALA A 32 16.67 -2.20 6.57
N GLU A 33 17.34 -2.93 7.47
CA GLU A 33 17.06 -2.86 8.92
C GLU A 33 17.27 -1.48 9.54
N LYS A 34 18.11 -0.63 8.95
CA LYS A 34 18.33 0.74 9.41
C LYS A 34 17.12 1.65 9.21
N SER A 35 16.26 1.32 8.24
CA SER A 35 15.11 2.12 7.84
C SER A 35 13.80 1.56 8.39
N ILE A 36 13.70 0.22 8.48
CA ILE A 36 12.58 -0.49 9.08
C ILE A 36 13.12 -1.72 9.83
N SER A 37 13.01 -1.71 11.16
CA SER A 37 13.66 -2.74 11.96
C SER A 37 12.85 -4.03 12.08
N ALA A 38 13.55 -5.18 12.17
CA ALA A 38 12.92 -6.46 12.46
C ALA A 38 12.12 -6.43 13.78
N MET A 39 12.63 -5.71 14.77
CA MET A 39 11.94 -5.54 16.06
C MET A 39 10.66 -4.71 15.91
N GLY A 40 10.68 -3.61 15.15
CA GLY A 40 9.52 -2.78 14.88
C GLY A 40 8.43 -3.53 14.11
N MET A 41 8.79 -4.25 13.03
CA MET A 41 7.86 -5.10 12.28
C MET A 41 7.21 -6.17 13.17
N LYS A 42 8.00 -6.82 14.04
CA LYS A 42 7.51 -7.81 15.00
C LYS A 42 6.56 -7.17 16.03
N ALA A 43 6.91 -6.01 16.57
CA ALA A 43 6.08 -5.28 17.51
C ALA A 43 4.74 -4.86 16.87
N ALA A 44 4.76 -4.38 15.62
CA ALA A 44 3.55 -4.05 14.87
C ALA A 44 2.64 -5.28 14.72
N LYS A 45 3.19 -6.43 14.28
CA LYS A 45 2.41 -7.68 14.16
C LYS A 45 1.80 -8.11 15.50
N GLN A 46 2.59 -8.10 16.59
CA GLN A 46 2.09 -8.46 17.91
C GLN A 46 1.00 -7.52 18.43
N CYS A 47 1.11 -6.23 18.14
CA CYS A 47 0.12 -5.22 18.54
C CYS A 47 -1.17 -5.35 17.73
N VAL A 48 -1.07 -5.35 16.40
CA VAL A 48 -2.25 -5.29 15.52
C VAL A 48 -3.01 -6.61 15.48
N SER A 49 -2.32 -7.75 15.63
CA SER A 49 -2.95 -9.08 15.57
C SER A 49 -3.93 -9.36 16.72
N ILE A 50 -3.90 -8.56 17.80
CA ILE A 50 -4.85 -8.68 18.92
C ILE A 50 -6.01 -7.68 18.83
N TRP A 51 -6.06 -6.83 17.81
CA TRP A 51 -7.15 -5.88 17.64
C TRP A 51 -8.43 -6.58 17.19
N ASP A 52 -9.57 -6.06 17.64
CA ASP A 52 -10.87 -6.60 17.23
C ASP A 52 -11.04 -6.50 15.72
N GLY A 53 -11.51 -7.59 15.12
CA GLY A 53 -11.66 -7.69 13.66
C GLY A 53 -10.39 -8.02 12.89
N TYR A 54 -9.24 -8.20 13.56
CA TYR A 54 -8.05 -8.71 12.87
C TYR A 54 -8.30 -10.13 12.35
N GLN A 55 -8.01 -10.31 11.08
CA GLN A 55 -7.98 -11.61 10.43
C GLN A 55 -6.84 -11.61 9.42
N VAL A 56 -6.17 -12.75 9.28
CA VAL A 56 -5.23 -12.98 8.19
C VAL A 56 -6.02 -12.94 6.88
N THR A 57 -5.64 -12.04 5.97
CA THR A 57 -6.33 -11.91 4.69
C THR A 57 -5.96 -13.03 3.73
N SER A 58 -6.82 -13.26 2.73
CA SER A 58 -6.64 -14.36 1.79
C SER A 58 -5.38 -14.19 0.93
N LEU A 59 -4.66 -15.28 0.75
CA LEU A 59 -3.66 -15.45 -0.31
C LEU A 59 -4.26 -16.40 -1.35
N THR A 60 -4.95 -15.83 -2.33
CA THR A 60 -5.79 -16.57 -3.28
C THR A 60 -4.97 -17.09 -4.45
N PRO A 61 -4.90 -18.41 -4.69
CA PRO A 61 -4.26 -18.97 -5.87
C PRO A 61 -5.07 -18.64 -7.14
N LEU A 62 -4.37 -18.29 -8.21
CA LEU A 62 -4.93 -18.00 -9.54
C LEU A 62 -4.32 -18.95 -10.59
N PRO A 63 -4.62 -20.26 -10.52
CA PRO A 63 -4.00 -21.25 -11.41
C PRO A 63 -4.41 -21.09 -12.88
N GLY A 64 -5.63 -20.62 -13.16
CA GLY A 64 -6.07 -20.32 -14.51
C GLY A 64 -5.26 -19.20 -15.14
N LEU A 65 -5.08 -18.12 -14.41
CA LEU A 65 -4.28 -16.98 -14.85
C LEU A 65 -2.79 -17.31 -14.93
N ALA A 66 -2.25 -18.10 -13.99
CA ALA A 66 -0.88 -18.58 -14.05
C ALA A 66 -0.61 -19.39 -15.34
N LYS A 67 -1.54 -20.25 -15.73
CA LYS A 67 -1.46 -21.02 -16.98
C LYS A 67 -1.49 -20.12 -18.22
N GLU A 68 -2.37 -19.12 -18.27
CA GLU A 68 -2.44 -18.16 -19.38
C GLU A 68 -1.14 -17.33 -19.50
N LEU A 69 -0.52 -16.99 -18.37
CA LEU A 69 0.74 -16.27 -18.31
C LEU A 69 1.96 -17.17 -18.49
N ARG A 70 1.79 -18.50 -18.54
CA ARG A 70 2.85 -19.50 -18.67
C ARG A 70 3.90 -19.33 -17.58
N ILE A 71 3.45 -19.30 -16.32
CA ILE A 71 4.28 -19.30 -15.11
C ILE A 71 3.86 -20.46 -14.21
N SER A 72 4.73 -20.85 -13.26
CA SER A 72 4.50 -21.99 -12.38
C SER A 72 3.32 -21.77 -11.44
N SER A 73 3.25 -20.59 -10.82
CA SER A 73 2.14 -20.22 -9.94
C SER A 73 1.96 -18.70 -9.84
N LEU A 74 0.73 -18.30 -9.55
CA LEU A 74 0.35 -16.93 -9.23
C LEU A 74 -0.55 -16.95 -8.01
N VAL A 75 -0.24 -16.11 -7.02
CA VAL A 75 -1.10 -15.89 -5.85
C VAL A 75 -1.35 -14.41 -5.67
N TYR A 76 -2.58 -14.09 -5.24
CA TYR A 76 -3.06 -12.73 -5.00
C TYR A 76 -3.34 -12.54 -3.51
N LYS A 77 -2.63 -11.59 -2.86
CA LYS A 77 -2.89 -11.20 -1.47
C LYS A 77 -3.99 -10.16 -1.46
N ASP A 78 -5.17 -10.53 -0.95
CA ASP A 78 -6.38 -9.70 -1.01
C ASP A 78 -6.59 -8.91 0.28
N GLU A 79 -6.23 -7.64 0.26
CA GLU A 79 -6.42 -6.70 1.38
C GLU A 79 -7.78 -5.98 1.36
N GLY A 80 -8.66 -6.31 0.43
CA GLY A 80 -9.99 -5.69 0.28
C GLY A 80 -10.93 -5.88 1.47
N SER A 81 -10.66 -6.87 2.34
CA SER A 81 -11.46 -7.15 3.53
C SER A 81 -10.84 -6.64 4.84
N ARG A 82 -9.63 -6.07 4.82
CA ARG A 82 -8.86 -5.71 6.02
C ARG A 82 -9.67 -4.81 6.96
N PHE A 83 -9.98 -5.31 8.15
CA PHE A 83 -10.78 -4.63 9.20
C PHE A 83 -12.15 -4.07 8.75
N GLY A 84 -12.66 -4.51 7.59
CA GLY A 84 -13.86 -3.91 6.99
C GLY A 84 -13.64 -2.51 6.42
N LEU A 85 -12.41 -2.01 6.39
CA LEU A 85 -12.06 -0.69 5.87
C LEU A 85 -11.71 -0.70 4.37
N GLY A 86 -11.70 -1.88 3.75
CA GLY A 86 -11.55 -1.99 2.30
C GLY A 86 -10.13 -1.90 1.78
N SER A 87 -9.09 -1.76 2.62
CA SER A 87 -7.70 -1.66 2.14
C SER A 87 -6.67 -1.98 3.22
N PHE A 88 -5.42 -2.29 2.80
CA PHE A 88 -4.28 -2.51 3.67
C PHE A 88 -3.91 -1.31 4.55
N LYS A 89 -4.32 -0.11 4.18
CA LYS A 89 -3.99 1.15 4.90
C LYS A 89 -4.36 1.09 6.37
N ALA A 90 -5.40 0.31 6.72
CA ALA A 90 -5.81 0.06 8.11
C ALA A 90 -4.68 -0.46 9.01
N LEU A 91 -3.74 -1.23 8.47
CA LEU A 91 -2.61 -1.77 9.21
C LEU A 91 -1.63 -0.68 9.66
N GLY A 92 -1.35 0.31 8.81
CA GLY A 92 -0.29 1.30 9.06
C GLY A 92 -0.79 2.57 9.74
N GLY A 93 -1.85 3.21 9.21
CA GLY A 93 -2.32 4.49 9.75
C GLY A 93 -2.80 4.37 11.20
N ALA A 94 -3.62 3.36 11.52
CA ALA A 94 -4.08 3.13 12.89
C ALA A 94 -2.94 2.73 13.84
N TYR A 95 -1.96 1.92 13.36
CA TYR A 95 -0.78 1.59 14.14
C TYR A 95 0.08 2.81 14.45
N ALA A 96 0.25 3.72 13.49
CA ALA A 96 0.97 4.96 13.71
C ALA A 96 0.26 5.88 14.73
N VAL A 97 -1.07 5.94 14.71
CA VAL A 97 -1.85 6.65 15.75
C VAL A 97 -1.60 6.04 17.12
N TYR A 98 -1.67 4.71 17.24
CA TYR A 98 -1.36 4.02 18.50
C TYR A 98 0.07 4.35 19.01
N GLN A 99 1.07 4.28 18.15
CA GLN A 99 2.46 4.58 18.51
C GLN A 99 2.64 6.02 18.96
N LEU A 100 2.01 6.97 18.27
CA LEU A 100 2.01 8.38 18.66
C LEU A 100 1.44 8.57 20.07
N LEU A 101 0.22 8.03 20.32
CA LEU A 101 -0.45 8.17 21.62
C LEU A 101 0.33 7.48 22.74
N SER A 102 0.85 6.28 22.49
CA SER A 102 1.68 5.53 23.44
C SER A 102 2.90 6.34 23.88
N ARG A 103 3.61 6.94 22.92
CA ARG A 103 4.75 7.82 23.21
C ARG A 103 4.36 9.07 24.02
N MET A 104 3.26 9.73 23.65
CA MET A 104 2.77 10.90 24.38
C MET A 104 2.41 10.57 25.82
N ILE A 105 1.73 9.46 26.06
CA ILE A 105 1.38 9.00 27.41
C ILE A 105 2.65 8.69 28.21
N THR A 106 3.61 7.98 27.61
CA THR A 106 4.89 7.69 28.26
C THR A 106 5.63 8.96 28.65
N GLN A 107 5.67 9.96 27.77
CA GLN A 107 6.29 11.27 28.06
C GLN A 107 5.57 12.02 29.19
N ALA A 108 4.24 11.98 29.22
CA ALA A 108 3.43 12.69 30.22
C ALA A 108 3.44 12.01 31.60
N THR A 109 3.53 10.69 31.65
CA THR A 109 3.31 9.90 32.87
C THR A 109 4.54 9.15 33.37
N GLY A 110 5.55 8.93 32.53
CA GLY A 110 6.68 8.05 32.80
C GLY A 110 6.35 6.56 32.74
N ILE A 111 5.12 6.17 32.39
CA ILE A 111 4.70 4.77 32.25
C ILE A 111 5.18 4.26 30.89
N GLU A 112 5.99 3.20 30.91
CA GLU A 112 6.43 2.51 29.69
C GLU A 112 5.53 1.31 29.36
N GLY A 113 5.60 0.85 28.09
CA GLY A 113 4.90 -0.35 27.66
C GLY A 113 3.38 -0.18 27.57
N ILE A 114 2.92 1.02 27.21
CA ILE A 114 1.50 1.28 26.93
C ILE A 114 1.01 0.28 25.86
N ASN A 115 0.01 -0.51 26.17
CA ASN A 115 -0.55 -1.44 25.19
C ASN A 115 -1.86 -0.91 24.57
N SER A 116 -2.16 -1.38 23.37
CA SER A 116 -3.31 -0.90 22.59
C SER A 116 -4.67 -1.26 23.22
N THR A 117 -4.72 -2.35 23.99
CA THR A 117 -5.94 -2.75 24.71
C THR A 117 -6.28 -1.77 25.83
N ASP A 118 -5.28 -1.31 26.58
CA ASP A 118 -5.47 -0.32 27.65
C ASP A 118 -5.92 1.03 27.08
N LEU A 119 -5.34 1.45 25.93
CA LEU A 119 -5.80 2.63 25.21
C LEU A 119 -7.26 2.51 24.80
N LYS A 120 -7.62 1.42 24.13
CA LYS A 120 -8.98 1.14 23.67
C LYS A 120 -9.98 1.10 24.83
N ASN A 121 -9.58 0.57 25.97
CA ASN A 121 -10.42 0.51 27.17
C ASN A 121 -10.51 1.86 27.91
N GLY A 122 -9.88 2.92 27.41
CA GLY A 122 -9.96 4.26 27.97
C GLY A 122 -9.17 4.47 29.27
N ILE A 123 -8.21 3.58 29.60
CA ILE A 123 -7.37 3.72 30.81
C ILE A 123 -6.61 5.06 30.80
N TYR A 124 -6.28 5.55 29.62
CA TYR A 124 -5.55 6.81 29.41
C TYR A 124 -6.41 7.91 28.78
N ALA A 125 -7.76 7.83 28.90
CA ALA A 125 -8.67 8.78 28.26
C ALA A 125 -8.37 10.25 28.64
N GLU A 126 -8.05 10.51 29.90
CA GLU A 126 -7.72 11.88 30.37
C GLU A 126 -6.44 12.44 29.76
N GLN A 127 -5.47 11.57 29.38
CA GLN A 127 -4.21 11.99 28.77
C GLN A 127 -4.35 12.30 27.28
N ILE A 128 -5.35 11.72 26.62
CA ILE A 128 -5.47 11.78 25.14
C ILE A 128 -6.73 12.48 24.62
N LYS A 129 -7.70 12.82 25.47
CA LYS A 129 -8.99 13.43 25.05
C LYS A 129 -8.84 14.73 24.26
N ASP A 130 -7.80 15.49 24.51
CA ASP A 130 -7.51 16.76 23.84
C ASP A 130 -6.46 16.61 22.73
N VAL A 131 -5.94 15.38 22.52
CA VAL A 131 -5.02 15.10 21.42
C VAL A 131 -5.79 15.04 20.11
N THR A 132 -5.30 15.77 19.11
CA THR A 132 -5.85 15.73 17.75
C THR A 132 -4.77 15.22 16.78
N VAL A 133 -5.11 14.18 16.05
CA VAL A 133 -4.32 13.72 14.90
C VAL A 133 -4.91 14.31 13.61
N SER A 134 -4.06 14.59 12.64
CA SER A 134 -4.47 15.17 11.37
C SER A 134 -3.79 14.46 10.20
N SER A 135 -4.42 14.45 9.03
CA SER A 135 -3.81 13.97 7.80
C SER A 135 -4.41 14.67 6.58
N ALA A 136 -3.62 14.87 5.55
CA ALA A 136 -4.12 15.22 4.22
C ALA A 136 -4.12 13.95 3.35
N THR A 137 -5.26 13.65 2.72
CA THR A 137 -5.44 12.39 1.99
C THR A 137 -6.68 12.45 1.10
N ASP A 138 -6.70 11.64 0.08
CA ASP A 138 -7.85 11.46 -0.83
C ASP A 138 -8.67 10.18 -0.53
N GLY A 139 -8.33 9.39 0.53
CA GLY A 139 -9.16 8.23 0.84
C GLY A 139 -8.63 7.29 1.93
N ASN A 140 -8.05 6.16 1.53
CA ASN A 140 -7.79 5.01 2.40
C ASN A 140 -6.87 5.29 3.59
N HIS A 141 -5.85 6.15 3.43
CA HIS A 141 -4.96 6.51 4.54
C HIS A 141 -5.73 7.29 5.61
N GLY A 142 -6.51 8.31 5.21
CA GLY A 142 -7.35 9.07 6.14
C GLY A 142 -8.36 8.21 6.88
N ARG A 143 -9.01 7.25 6.19
CA ARG A 143 -9.92 6.29 6.84
C ARG A 143 -9.21 5.47 7.91
N SER A 144 -7.97 5.05 7.64
CA SER A 144 -7.15 4.32 8.61
C SER A 144 -6.78 5.17 9.83
N VAL A 145 -6.37 6.43 9.61
CA VAL A 145 -6.04 7.38 10.70
C VAL A 145 -7.28 7.70 11.52
N ALA A 146 -8.42 7.99 10.88
CA ALA A 146 -9.69 8.26 11.53
C ALA A 146 -10.18 7.07 12.36
N TRP A 147 -10.12 5.86 11.78
CA TRP A 147 -10.46 4.64 12.51
C TRP A 147 -9.54 4.41 13.72
N GLY A 148 -8.24 4.62 13.59
CA GLY A 148 -7.29 4.54 14.69
C GLY A 148 -7.59 5.55 15.79
N ALA A 149 -7.90 6.80 15.43
CA ALA A 149 -8.29 7.84 16.38
C ALA A 149 -9.58 7.47 17.12
N GLN A 150 -10.58 6.95 16.40
CA GLN A 150 -11.83 6.47 17.00
C GLN A 150 -11.62 5.28 17.95
N GLN A 151 -10.77 4.32 17.56
CA GLN A 151 -10.46 3.14 18.38
C GLN A 151 -9.79 3.52 19.71
N PHE A 152 -8.93 4.53 19.71
CA PHE A 152 -8.13 4.91 20.87
C PHE A 152 -8.66 6.15 21.61
N GLY A 153 -9.66 6.85 21.07
CA GLY A 153 -10.38 7.92 21.77
C GLY A 153 -9.70 9.29 21.69
N CYS A 154 -8.95 9.60 20.62
CA CYS A 154 -8.46 10.94 20.34
C CYS A 154 -9.25 11.60 19.19
N ASN A 155 -9.06 12.91 18.99
CA ASN A 155 -9.70 13.64 17.90
C ASN A 155 -8.98 13.41 16.57
N CYS A 156 -9.73 13.51 15.45
CA CYS A 156 -9.17 13.37 14.11
C CYS A 156 -9.70 14.47 13.17
N VAL A 157 -8.78 15.11 12.44
CA VAL A 157 -9.11 16.08 11.39
C VAL A 157 -8.46 15.64 10.07
N ILE A 158 -9.27 15.40 9.05
CA ILE A 158 -8.79 14.98 7.73
C ILE A 158 -9.02 16.08 6.72
N TYR A 159 -7.95 16.47 6.03
CA TYR A 159 -7.98 17.44 4.94
C TYR A 159 -8.07 16.72 3.61
N ILE A 160 -9.06 17.11 2.79
CA ILE A 160 -9.27 16.57 1.44
C ILE A 160 -9.25 17.70 0.43
N HIS A 161 -8.76 17.43 -0.79
CA HIS A 161 -8.79 18.40 -1.86
C HIS A 161 -10.18 18.54 -2.52
N ALA A 162 -10.35 19.53 -3.39
CA ALA A 162 -11.66 19.89 -3.96
C ALA A 162 -12.33 18.72 -4.72
N GLU A 163 -11.55 17.92 -5.44
CA GLU A 163 -12.04 16.87 -6.35
C GLU A 163 -12.37 15.53 -5.66
N VAL A 164 -12.11 15.38 -4.35
CA VAL A 164 -12.43 14.14 -3.63
C VAL A 164 -13.94 13.88 -3.67
N SER A 165 -14.32 12.66 -4.05
CA SER A 165 -15.73 12.28 -4.20
C SER A 165 -16.51 12.41 -2.88
N HIS A 166 -17.83 12.65 -3.00
CA HIS A 166 -18.70 12.72 -1.83
C HIS A 166 -18.72 11.39 -1.06
N GLY A 167 -18.65 10.27 -1.74
CA GLY A 167 -18.60 8.95 -1.11
C GLY A 167 -17.36 8.76 -0.23
N ARG A 168 -16.19 9.22 -0.67
CA ARG A 168 -14.95 9.21 0.12
C ARG A 168 -15.04 10.13 1.34
N LEU A 169 -15.63 11.32 1.20
CA LEU A 169 -15.88 12.23 2.32
C LEU A 169 -16.75 11.56 3.39
N VAL A 170 -17.90 11.01 3.00
CA VAL A 170 -18.82 10.32 3.93
C VAL A 170 -18.11 9.15 4.63
N ALA A 171 -17.30 8.37 3.92
CA ALA A 171 -16.55 7.27 4.51
C ALA A 171 -15.53 7.70 5.57
N LEU A 172 -14.99 8.93 5.50
CA LEU A 172 -14.14 9.52 6.53
C LEU A 172 -14.96 9.96 7.74
N GLU A 173 -16.10 10.62 7.52
CA GLU A 173 -17.00 11.07 8.59
C GLU A 173 -17.60 9.89 9.38
N GLU A 174 -17.91 8.77 8.72
CA GLU A 174 -18.37 7.53 9.35
C GLU A 174 -17.32 6.94 10.31
N GLN A 175 -16.03 7.21 10.10
CA GLN A 175 -14.94 6.85 11.03
C GLN A 175 -14.72 7.92 12.11
N GLY A 176 -15.60 8.91 12.24
CA GLY A 176 -15.55 9.92 13.30
C GLY A 176 -14.58 11.08 13.02
N ALA A 177 -14.06 11.22 11.81
CA ALA A 177 -13.21 12.34 11.48
C ALA A 177 -14.00 13.64 11.25
N THR A 178 -13.44 14.77 11.67
CA THR A 178 -13.81 16.08 11.13
C THR A 178 -13.15 16.25 9.77
N VAL A 179 -13.95 16.38 8.71
CA VAL A 179 -13.40 16.50 7.35
C VAL A 179 -13.40 17.97 6.92
N VAL A 180 -12.24 18.46 6.46
CA VAL A 180 -12.03 19.81 5.93
C VAL A 180 -11.73 19.70 4.44
N ARG A 181 -12.64 20.20 3.60
CA ARG A 181 -12.41 20.31 2.16
C ARG A 181 -11.66 21.60 1.85
N VAL A 182 -10.52 21.49 1.20
CA VAL A 182 -9.66 22.60 0.79
C VAL A 182 -9.95 22.93 -0.68
N ASP A 183 -10.13 24.22 -0.98
CA ASP A 183 -10.23 24.70 -2.36
C ASP A 183 -8.86 24.62 -3.01
N GLY A 184 -8.61 23.58 -3.80
CA GLY A 184 -7.34 23.33 -4.46
C GLY A 184 -7.06 21.86 -4.72
N ASN A 185 -5.82 21.57 -5.09
CA ASN A 185 -5.33 20.23 -5.36
C ASN A 185 -4.81 19.53 -4.09
N TYR A 186 -4.27 18.32 -4.26
CA TYR A 186 -3.73 17.53 -3.16
C TYR A 186 -2.62 18.27 -2.39
N ASP A 187 -1.66 18.87 -3.09
CA ASP A 187 -0.53 19.58 -2.46
C ASP A 187 -0.99 20.74 -1.59
N GLN A 188 -2.03 21.47 -2.02
CA GLN A 188 -2.64 22.51 -1.21
C GLN A 188 -3.31 21.95 0.04
N SER A 189 -3.95 20.80 -0.03
CA SER A 189 -4.51 20.13 1.15
C SER A 189 -3.43 19.70 2.14
N VAL A 190 -2.29 19.21 1.65
CA VAL A 190 -1.10 18.88 2.48
C VAL A 190 -0.56 20.11 3.18
N HIS A 191 -0.42 21.23 2.44
CA HIS A 191 0.09 22.48 3.00
C HIS A 191 -0.83 23.04 4.09
N VAL A 192 -2.15 23.12 3.83
CA VAL A 192 -3.15 23.58 4.80
C VAL A 192 -3.18 22.66 6.03
N CYS A 193 -3.08 21.34 5.85
CA CYS A 193 -2.99 20.38 6.95
C CYS A 193 -1.78 20.69 7.83
N ALA A 194 -0.61 20.91 7.24
CA ALA A 194 0.62 21.20 7.99
C ALA A 194 0.51 22.52 8.78
N GLU A 195 0.07 23.61 8.14
CA GLU A 195 -0.09 24.93 8.78
C GLU A 195 -1.12 24.91 9.93
N GLN A 196 -2.28 24.28 9.69
CA GLN A 196 -3.32 24.20 10.71
C GLN A 196 -2.87 23.31 11.88
N SER A 197 -2.16 22.24 11.59
CA SER A 197 -1.65 21.33 12.62
C SER A 197 -0.61 22.02 13.50
N ASP A 198 0.34 22.75 12.91
CA ASP A 198 1.34 23.51 13.64
C ASP A 198 0.68 24.60 14.52
N SER A 199 -0.26 25.35 13.95
CA SER A 199 -0.94 26.44 14.63
C SER A 199 -1.80 25.97 15.81
N ASN A 200 -2.38 24.75 15.74
CA ASN A 200 -3.25 24.20 16.78
C ASN A 200 -2.55 23.19 17.71
N GLY A 201 -1.29 22.88 17.46
CA GLY A 201 -0.56 21.85 18.20
C GLY A 201 -1.08 20.43 17.93
N TRP A 202 -1.57 20.18 16.72
CA TRP A 202 -2.03 18.87 16.28
C TRP A 202 -0.89 18.03 15.73
N HIS A 203 -1.12 16.72 15.63
CA HIS A 203 -0.10 15.76 15.21
C HIS A 203 -0.44 15.22 13.83
N VAL A 204 0.36 15.57 12.83
CA VAL A 204 0.23 15.02 11.48
C VAL A 204 0.57 13.54 11.50
N VAL A 205 -0.28 12.71 10.89
CA VAL A 205 -0.05 11.28 10.64
C VAL A 205 -0.07 11.06 9.13
N SER A 206 1.11 11.15 8.51
CA SER A 206 1.32 10.93 7.08
C SER A 206 2.04 9.62 6.82
N ASP A 207 1.78 8.99 5.68
CA ASP A 207 2.51 7.81 5.18
C ASP A 207 3.72 8.19 4.31
N THR A 208 3.96 9.49 4.10
CA THR A 208 5.10 10.03 3.35
C THR A 208 6.09 10.71 4.28
N SER A 209 7.36 10.35 4.17
CA SER A 209 8.44 10.95 4.95
C SER A 209 9.20 11.98 4.15
N TYR A 210 9.66 13.00 4.87
CA TYR A 210 10.56 14.04 4.36
C TYR A 210 11.63 14.37 5.41
N LYS A 211 12.55 15.28 5.08
CA LYS A 211 13.65 15.66 5.99
C LYS A 211 13.12 16.15 7.34
N GLY A 212 13.44 15.43 8.40
CA GLY A 212 13.00 15.73 9.78
C GLY A 212 11.69 15.07 10.21
N TYR A 213 10.96 14.42 9.27
CA TYR A 213 9.72 13.69 9.55
C TYR A 213 9.83 12.25 9.05
N LYS A 214 10.36 11.36 9.88
CA LYS A 214 10.61 9.95 9.52
C LYS A 214 9.90 8.96 10.43
N GLU A 215 9.74 9.27 11.71
CA GLU A 215 9.25 8.31 12.72
C GLU A 215 7.84 7.81 12.42
N VAL A 216 6.90 8.70 12.18
CA VAL A 216 5.49 8.31 11.90
C VAL A 216 5.38 7.49 10.60
N PRO A 217 5.99 7.89 9.46
CA PRO A 217 6.00 7.06 8.26
C PRO A 217 6.68 5.70 8.45
N THR A 218 7.72 5.60 9.30
CA THR A 218 8.32 4.31 9.65
C THR A 218 7.33 3.43 10.40
N ASN A 219 6.60 3.96 11.40
CA ASN A 219 5.55 3.22 12.09
C ASN A 219 4.44 2.75 11.13
N VAL A 220 4.06 3.60 10.15
CA VAL A 220 3.12 3.21 9.09
C VAL A 220 3.65 2.01 8.30
N MET A 221 4.91 2.05 7.87
CA MET A 221 5.54 0.95 7.14
C MET A 221 5.66 -0.33 7.98
N GLU A 222 5.98 -0.21 9.28
CA GLU A 222 5.99 -1.35 10.21
C GLU A 222 4.61 -2.02 10.28
N GLY A 223 3.53 -1.22 10.33
CA GLY A 223 2.17 -1.73 10.22
C GLY A 223 1.91 -2.45 8.89
N TYR A 224 2.32 -1.88 7.76
CA TYR A 224 2.15 -2.51 6.44
C TYR A 224 2.93 -3.83 6.30
N SER A 225 4.05 -4.01 7.00
CA SER A 225 4.83 -5.25 6.95
C SER A 225 4.03 -6.49 7.39
N ILE A 226 2.93 -6.31 8.12
CA ILE A 226 2.08 -7.39 8.62
C ILE A 226 1.52 -8.22 7.47
N LEU A 227 0.99 -7.59 6.40
CA LEU A 227 0.47 -8.34 5.25
C LEU A 227 1.54 -9.20 4.58
N ALA A 228 2.77 -8.71 4.50
CA ALA A 228 3.89 -9.48 3.94
C ALA A 228 4.30 -10.63 4.86
N SER A 229 4.30 -10.43 6.19
CA SER A 229 4.56 -11.51 7.14
C SER A 229 3.46 -12.59 7.09
N GLU A 230 2.21 -12.22 6.81
CA GLU A 230 1.13 -13.18 6.55
C GLU A 230 1.41 -14.01 5.29
N ILE A 231 1.90 -13.37 4.20
CA ILE A 231 2.30 -14.08 2.98
C ILE A 231 3.41 -15.09 3.28
N VAL A 232 4.44 -14.70 4.05
CA VAL A 232 5.53 -15.60 4.46
C VAL A 232 4.97 -16.84 5.16
N ASP A 233 4.01 -16.67 6.08
CA ASP A 233 3.37 -17.77 6.78
C ASP A 233 2.49 -18.64 5.85
N GLN A 234 1.87 -18.04 4.82
CA GLN A 234 0.92 -18.70 3.91
C GLN A 234 1.57 -19.47 2.75
N VAL A 235 2.79 -19.10 2.30
CA VAL A 235 3.47 -19.77 1.16
C VAL A 235 4.16 -21.09 1.50
N ASN A 236 4.01 -21.62 2.72
CA ASN A 236 4.44 -22.96 3.12
C ASN A 236 5.90 -23.30 2.79
N LEU A 237 6.85 -22.47 3.21
CA LEU A 237 8.30 -22.67 3.07
C LEU A 237 8.86 -22.61 1.64
N LEU A 238 8.04 -22.41 0.62
CA LEU A 238 8.51 -22.23 -0.74
C LEU A 238 8.43 -20.75 -1.14
N PRO A 239 9.52 -19.98 -1.03
CA PRO A 239 9.50 -18.55 -1.38
C PRO A 239 9.01 -18.31 -2.80
N PRO A 240 8.27 -17.22 -3.06
CA PRO A 240 8.03 -16.77 -4.42
C PRO A 240 9.36 -16.42 -5.10
N THR A 241 9.38 -16.48 -6.42
CA THR A 241 10.55 -16.01 -7.20
C THR A 241 10.44 -14.54 -7.57
N HIS A 242 9.20 -14.05 -7.66
CA HIS A 242 8.91 -12.68 -8.10
C HIS A 242 7.77 -12.07 -7.30
N VAL A 243 7.87 -10.77 -7.08
CA VAL A 243 6.80 -9.94 -6.53
C VAL A 243 6.55 -8.77 -7.47
N PHE A 244 5.28 -8.51 -7.76
CA PHE A 244 4.83 -7.29 -8.40
C PHE A 244 3.92 -6.54 -7.43
N VAL A 245 4.29 -5.31 -7.11
CA VAL A 245 3.58 -4.47 -6.14
C VAL A 245 3.41 -3.06 -6.67
N GLN A 246 2.31 -2.44 -6.36
CA GLN A 246 2.04 -1.07 -6.75
C GLN A 246 2.90 -0.06 -5.98
N GLY A 247 3.31 1.01 -6.67
CA GLY A 247 4.03 2.15 -6.13
C GLY A 247 3.16 3.41 -6.15
N GLY A 248 2.99 4.02 -5.00
CA GLY A 248 2.62 5.41 -4.81
C GLY A 248 3.82 6.12 -4.17
N VAL A 249 3.72 6.60 -2.91
CA VAL A 249 4.88 7.13 -2.18
C VAL A 249 5.91 6.06 -1.79
N GLY A 250 5.67 4.78 -2.09
CA GLY A 250 6.60 3.67 -1.88
C GLY A 250 6.46 2.93 -0.54
N GLY A 251 5.67 3.42 0.42
CA GLY A 251 5.59 2.85 1.76
C GLY A 251 5.15 1.38 1.81
N LEU A 252 4.13 0.99 1.02
CA LEU A 252 3.71 -0.40 0.88
C LEU A 252 4.83 -1.27 0.29
N ALA A 253 5.38 -0.84 -0.84
CA ALA A 253 6.43 -1.58 -1.54
C ALA A 253 7.66 -1.78 -0.64
N ALA A 254 8.09 -0.75 0.09
CA ALA A 254 9.20 -0.83 1.03
C ALA A 254 8.93 -1.78 2.20
N ALA A 255 7.73 -1.74 2.78
CA ALA A 255 7.34 -2.62 3.89
C ALA A 255 7.31 -4.09 3.46
N VAL A 256 6.73 -4.39 2.28
CA VAL A 256 6.70 -5.75 1.71
C VAL A 256 8.11 -6.23 1.39
N ASN A 257 8.93 -5.38 0.76
CA ASN A 257 10.31 -5.70 0.44
C ASN A 257 11.12 -6.02 1.70
N ALA A 258 11.06 -5.16 2.72
CA ALA A 258 11.78 -5.35 3.98
C ALA A 258 11.36 -6.63 4.71
N ALA A 259 10.06 -6.94 4.76
CA ALA A 259 9.57 -8.15 5.41
C ALA A 259 10.02 -9.43 4.68
N PHE A 260 10.04 -9.42 3.35
CA PHE A 260 10.55 -10.55 2.56
C PHE A 260 12.08 -10.64 2.64
N TRP A 261 12.77 -9.50 2.69
CA TRP A 261 14.21 -9.46 2.90
C TRP A 261 14.59 -10.07 4.26
N GLN A 262 13.88 -9.69 5.32
CA GLN A 262 14.07 -10.27 6.66
C GLN A 262 13.75 -11.78 6.71
N ALA A 263 12.71 -12.23 5.99
CA ALA A 263 12.28 -13.63 6.06
C ALA A 263 13.15 -14.58 5.24
N TRP A 264 13.67 -14.13 4.10
CA TRP A 264 14.35 -14.98 3.12
C TRP A 264 15.78 -14.54 2.77
N GLU A 265 16.24 -13.42 3.36
CA GLU A 265 17.61 -12.92 3.20
C GLU A 265 18.02 -12.82 1.72
N THR A 266 19.07 -13.51 1.31
CA THR A 266 19.57 -13.54 -0.08
C THR A 266 18.68 -14.35 -1.03
N GLU A 267 17.80 -15.21 -0.49
CA GLU A 267 16.86 -16.03 -1.27
C GLU A 267 15.50 -15.32 -1.49
N ARG A 268 15.41 -14.03 -1.13
CA ARG A 268 14.20 -13.25 -1.34
C ARG A 268 13.83 -13.12 -2.82
N PRO A 269 12.54 -12.94 -3.15
CA PRO A 269 12.11 -12.82 -4.53
C PRO A 269 12.68 -11.58 -5.22
N LEU A 270 12.79 -11.64 -6.53
CA LEU A 270 12.97 -10.45 -7.36
C LEU A 270 11.74 -9.54 -7.19
N PHE A 271 11.97 -8.25 -6.98
CA PHE A 271 10.97 -7.31 -6.53
C PHE A 271 10.79 -6.17 -7.53
N TYR A 272 9.60 -6.07 -8.11
CA TYR A 272 9.26 -5.11 -9.14
C TYR A 272 8.12 -4.20 -8.69
N ILE A 273 8.31 -2.90 -8.83
CA ILE A 273 7.33 -1.87 -8.48
C ILE A 273 6.61 -1.46 -9.76
N VAL A 274 5.29 -1.31 -9.69
CA VAL A 274 4.46 -0.90 -10.83
C VAL A 274 3.71 0.37 -10.47
N GLU A 275 3.88 1.41 -11.28
CA GLU A 275 3.30 2.73 -11.11
C GLU A 275 2.45 3.14 -12.32
N PRO A 276 1.52 4.10 -12.16
CA PRO A 276 0.91 4.79 -13.29
C PRO A 276 1.95 5.63 -14.04
N ASP A 277 1.85 5.68 -15.35
CA ASP A 277 2.69 6.53 -16.21
C ASP A 277 2.47 8.03 -15.93
N LEU A 278 1.34 8.41 -15.34
CA LEU A 278 0.99 9.78 -14.94
C LEU A 278 1.65 10.22 -13.62
N ALA A 279 2.13 9.29 -12.78
CA ALA A 279 2.73 9.60 -11.48
C ALA A 279 3.90 8.64 -11.17
N PRO A 280 4.98 8.64 -11.97
CA PRO A 280 6.04 7.62 -11.93
C PRO A 280 7.22 8.03 -11.01
N CYS A 281 6.99 8.44 -9.75
CA CYS A 281 8.04 8.99 -8.91
C CYS A 281 9.10 7.95 -8.50
N ILE A 282 8.71 6.68 -8.30
CA ILE A 282 9.68 5.61 -7.97
C ILE A 282 10.46 5.20 -9.22
N TYR A 283 9.79 5.08 -10.37
CA TYR A 283 10.43 4.79 -11.65
C TYR A 283 11.53 5.81 -11.94
N LYS A 284 11.22 7.11 -11.79
CA LYS A 284 12.18 8.20 -11.98
C LYS A 284 13.30 8.17 -10.93
N SER A 285 12.97 7.89 -9.69
CA SER A 285 13.97 7.74 -8.63
C SER A 285 14.93 6.58 -8.90
N VAL A 286 14.44 5.45 -9.44
CA VAL A 286 15.30 4.32 -9.87
C VAL A 286 16.16 4.71 -11.08
N GLU A 287 15.59 5.40 -12.07
CA GLU A 287 16.31 5.88 -13.27
C GLU A 287 17.45 6.83 -12.87
N ASP A 288 17.17 7.80 -11.98
CA ASP A 288 18.13 8.79 -11.53
C ASP A 288 19.02 8.33 -10.37
N GLN A 289 18.74 7.14 -9.80
CA GLN A 289 19.45 6.55 -8.65
C GLN A 289 19.42 7.45 -7.39
N ALA A 290 18.39 8.27 -7.27
CA ALA A 290 18.15 9.22 -6.18
C ALA A 290 16.66 9.53 -6.05
N PRO A 291 16.17 9.94 -4.88
CA PRO A 291 14.80 10.43 -4.76
C PRO A 291 14.54 11.56 -5.74
N THR A 292 13.60 11.36 -6.66
CA THR A 292 13.26 12.31 -7.71
C THR A 292 11.76 12.60 -7.67
N ASN A 293 11.40 13.87 -7.61
CA ASN A 293 10.02 14.32 -7.67
C ASN A 293 9.57 14.44 -9.12
N VAL A 294 8.31 14.14 -9.38
CA VAL A 294 7.65 14.33 -10.68
C VAL A 294 6.43 15.22 -10.51
N ASP A 295 6.18 16.06 -11.49
CA ASP A 295 4.96 16.87 -11.50
C ASP A 295 3.77 16.01 -11.94
N VAL A 296 2.76 15.90 -11.09
CA VAL A 296 1.49 15.23 -11.40
C VAL A 296 0.51 16.24 -11.96
N GLU A 297 0.57 16.47 -13.27
CA GLU A 297 -0.31 17.42 -13.97
C GLU A 297 -1.75 16.89 -14.11
N THR A 298 -1.88 15.57 -14.21
CA THR A 298 -3.15 14.87 -14.36
C THR A 298 -3.17 13.68 -13.40
N GLU A 299 -4.22 13.60 -12.60
CA GLU A 299 -4.39 12.46 -11.70
C GLU A 299 -4.67 11.16 -12.48
N THR A 300 -4.05 10.08 -12.05
CA THR A 300 -4.34 8.74 -12.56
C THR A 300 -5.64 8.21 -11.96
N ILE A 301 -6.32 7.32 -12.70
CA ILE A 301 -7.47 6.59 -12.15
C ILE A 301 -7.08 5.71 -10.95
N MET A 302 -5.82 5.29 -10.87
CA MET A 302 -5.24 4.61 -9.71
C MET A 302 -4.98 5.61 -8.58
N ALA A 303 -6.05 6.19 -8.01
CA ALA A 303 -5.99 7.36 -7.13
C ALA A 303 -5.02 7.20 -5.95
N GLY A 304 -4.95 6.02 -5.34
CA GLY A 304 -3.99 5.72 -4.27
C GLY A 304 -2.52 5.70 -4.70
N LEU A 305 -2.24 5.85 -6.00
CA LEU A 305 -0.90 5.87 -6.59
C LEU A 305 -0.58 7.21 -7.26
N SER A 306 -1.48 8.19 -7.20
CA SER A 306 -1.29 9.53 -7.79
C SER A 306 -0.34 10.38 -6.94
N CYS A 307 0.93 9.98 -6.90
CA CYS A 307 1.94 10.54 -6.01
C CYS A 307 3.16 11.04 -6.79
N GLY A 308 3.50 12.32 -6.61
CA GLY A 308 4.66 12.94 -7.26
C GLY A 308 5.98 12.78 -6.52
N GLU A 309 5.94 12.35 -5.24
CA GLU A 309 7.13 12.28 -4.38
C GLU A 309 7.26 10.90 -3.73
N ILE A 310 8.48 10.37 -3.72
CA ILE A 310 8.78 9.15 -2.97
C ILE A 310 9.07 9.47 -1.51
N SER A 311 8.52 8.68 -0.59
CA SER A 311 8.87 8.73 0.84
C SER A 311 10.34 8.38 1.05
N LEU A 312 11.10 9.24 1.73
CA LEU A 312 12.54 9.05 1.92
C LEU A 312 12.88 7.75 2.68
N VAL A 313 12.07 7.38 3.70
CA VAL A 313 12.28 6.09 4.41
C VAL A 313 11.93 4.89 3.53
N ALA A 314 10.99 5.04 2.59
CA ALA A 314 10.71 3.99 1.60
C ALA A 314 11.87 3.86 0.60
N TRP A 315 12.40 4.98 0.13
CA TRP A 315 13.57 4.98 -0.75
C TRP A 315 14.78 4.32 -0.12
N ASP A 316 15.06 4.61 1.16
CA ASP A 316 16.17 4.00 1.91
C ASP A 316 16.13 2.44 1.84
N VAL A 317 14.96 1.83 1.69
CA VAL A 317 14.78 0.38 1.48
C VAL A 317 14.84 0.02 -0.01
N LEU A 318 14.05 0.72 -0.84
CA LEU A 318 13.83 0.35 -2.23
C LEU A 318 15.04 0.59 -3.12
N ALA A 319 15.88 1.56 -2.78
CA ALA A 319 17.11 1.85 -3.53
C ALA A 319 18.03 0.63 -3.68
N GLN A 320 18.01 -0.30 -2.74
CA GLN A 320 18.81 -1.54 -2.78
C GLN A 320 17.96 -2.80 -2.86
N GLY A 321 16.71 -2.73 -2.40
CA GLY A 321 15.82 -3.88 -2.29
C GLY A 321 14.99 -4.17 -3.56
N ALA A 322 14.61 -3.14 -4.32
CA ALA A 322 13.87 -3.31 -5.56
C ALA A 322 14.79 -3.65 -6.74
N ASN A 323 14.38 -4.61 -7.57
CA ASN A 323 15.11 -5.01 -8.77
C ASN A 323 14.80 -4.13 -9.97
N GLY A 324 13.70 -3.37 -9.93
CA GLY A 324 13.33 -2.41 -10.96
C GLY A 324 11.94 -1.83 -10.74
N ALA A 325 11.61 -0.86 -11.57
CA ALA A 325 10.30 -0.23 -11.61
C ALA A 325 9.73 -0.23 -13.03
N MET A 326 8.40 -0.29 -13.12
CA MET A 326 7.65 -0.33 -14.36
C MET A 326 6.53 0.69 -14.31
N VAL A 327 6.23 1.35 -15.44
CA VAL A 327 5.07 2.20 -15.59
C VAL A 327 4.05 1.61 -16.55
N ILE A 328 2.78 1.79 -16.21
CA ILE A 328 1.63 1.32 -17.00
C ILE A 328 0.62 2.45 -17.17
N PRO A 329 -0.11 2.50 -18.30
CA PRO A 329 -1.18 3.47 -18.49
C PRO A 329 -2.47 3.06 -17.77
N ASP A 330 -3.33 4.03 -17.47
CA ASP A 330 -4.65 3.84 -16.88
C ASP A 330 -5.55 2.89 -17.70
N SER A 331 -5.32 2.79 -19.01
CA SER A 331 -6.09 1.89 -19.90
C SER A 331 -5.99 0.41 -19.52
N PHE A 332 -4.99 0.00 -18.75
CA PHE A 332 -4.82 -1.40 -18.30
C PHE A 332 -5.63 -1.71 -17.03
N VAL A 333 -6.06 -0.71 -16.28
CA VAL A 333 -6.76 -0.86 -15.00
C VAL A 333 -8.10 -1.58 -15.17
N GLY A 334 -9.00 -1.04 -15.98
CA GLY A 334 -10.32 -1.62 -16.19
C GLY A 334 -10.30 -3.06 -16.68
N PRO A 335 -9.50 -3.41 -17.72
CA PRO A 335 -9.32 -4.79 -18.16
C PRO A 335 -8.84 -5.73 -17.06
N THR A 336 -7.88 -5.29 -16.21
CA THR A 336 -7.35 -6.11 -15.10
C THR A 336 -8.40 -6.31 -14.01
N MET A 337 -9.16 -5.28 -13.66
CA MET A 337 -10.27 -5.39 -12.69
C MET A 337 -11.35 -6.36 -13.19
N ARG A 338 -11.75 -6.28 -14.47
CA ARG A 338 -12.71 -7.22 -15.06
C ARG A 338 -12.19 -8.65 -15.08
N LEU A 339 -10.91 -8.84 -15.41
CA LEU A 339 -10.29 -10.18 -15.43
C LEU A 339 -10.35 -10.84 -14.04
N LEU A 340 -10.11 -10.09 -12.97
CA LEU A 340 -10.25 -10.58 -11.61
C LEU A 340 -11.71 -10.81 -11.20
N ALA A 341 -12.61 -9.91 -11.57
CA ALA A 341 -14.03 -10.01 -11.25
C ALA A 341 -14.72 -11.19 -11.96
N GLU A 342 -14.32 -11.50 -13.18
CA GLU A 342 -14.88 -12.63 -13.95
C GLU A 342 -14.22 -13.97 -13.59
N GLY A 343 -12.99 -13.94 -13.07
CA GLY A 343 -12.17 -15.13 -12.85
C GLY A 343 -11.65 -15.74 -14.15
N CYS A 344 -10.36 -15.95 -14.27
CA CYS A 344 -9.73 -16.57 -15.43
C CYS A 344 -9.84 -18.11 -15.32
N ALA A 345 -10.42 -18.77 -16.31
CA ALA A 345 -10.42 -20.23 -16.42
C ALA A 345 -10.82 -20.98 -15.12
N ASN A 346 -11.83 -20.51 -14.41
CA ASN A 346 -12.34 -20.99 -13.12
C ASN A 346 -11.50 -20.56 -11.89
N ASP A 347 -10.66 -19.56 -12.00
CA ASP A 347 -10.11 -18.90 -10.83
C ASP A 347 -11.25 -18.27 -10.01
N THR A 348 -11.06 -18.16 -8.71
CA THR A 348 -12.01 -17.47 -7.83
C THR A 348 -12.12 -16.00 -8.23
N ALA A 349 -13.33 -15.50 -8.35
CA ALA A 349 -13.59 -14.07 -8.58
C ALA A 349 -13.07 -13.22 -7.42
N ILE A 350 -12.43 -12.10 -7.73
CA ILE A 350 -11.87 -11.16 -6.77
C ILE A 350 -12.35 -9.75 -7.08
N VAL A 351 -12.80 -9.04 -6.05
CA VAL A 351 -13.14 -7.62 -6.11
C VAL A 351 -11.89 -6.81 -5.76
N ALA A 352 -11.25 -6.25 -6.77
CA ALA A 352 -10.05 -5.43 -6.62
C ALA A 352 -10.33 -3.99 -7.07
N GLY A 353 -9.86 -3.02 -6.28
CA GLY A 353 -9.94 -1.59 -6.62
C GLY A 353 -8.95 -1.19 -7.70
N GLU A 354 -9.08 0.04 -8.16
CA GLU A 354 -8.30 0.59 -9.27
C GLU A 354 -6.80 0.67 -8.99
N SER A 355 -6.40 0.98 -7.75
CA SER A 355 -4.98 1.02 -7.37
C SER A 355 -4.44 -0.38 -7.05
N ALA A 356 -5.31 -1.35 -6.75
CA ALA A 356 -4.91 -2.70 -6.33
C ALA A 356 -4.39 -3.57 -7.47
N VAL A 357 -4.70 -3.21 -8.72
CA VAL A 357 -4.45 -4.08 -9.88
C VAL A 357 -3.15 -3.76 -10.62
N ALA A 358 -2.44 -2.69 -10.27
CA ALA A 358 -1.25 -2.26 -10.99
C ALA A 358 -0.18 -3.36 -11.06
N GLY A 359 0.12 -4.04 -9.95
CA GLY A 359 1.09 -5.14 -9.93
C GLY A 359 0.72 -6.28 -10.86
N LEU A 360 -0.57 -6.68 -10.89
CA LEU A 360 -1.04 -7.72 -11.80
C LEU A 360 -1.01 -7.25 -13.27
N ALA A 361 -1.41 -6.02 -13.55
CA ALA A 361 -1.35 -5.45 -14.90
C ALA A 361 0.08 -5.43 -15.42
N GLY A 362 1.04 -5.02 -14.60
CA GLY A 362 2.47 -5.06 -14.92
C GLY A 362 2.97 -6.48 -15.25
N LEU A 363 2.56 -7.48 -14.46
CA LEU A 363 2.89 -8.89 -14.73
C LEU A 363 2.29 -9.37 -16.07
N ILE A 364 1.02 -9.02 -16.36
CA ILE A 364 0.36 -9.41 -17.63
C ILE A 364 1.12 -8.83 -18.81
N VAL A 365 1.48 -7.56 -18.75
CA VAL A 365 2.25 -6.87 -19.78
C VAL A 365 3.64 -7.50 -19.94
N ALA A 366 4.33 -7.74 -18.84
CA ALA A 366 5.65 -8.36 -18.84
C ALA A 366 5.65 -9.74 -19.50
N ARG A 367 4.63 -10.57 -19.20
CA ARG A 367 4.47 -11.90 -19.84
C ARG A 367 3.90 -11.82 -21.26
N GLY A 368 3.39 -10.66 -21.67
CA GLY A 368 3.01 -10.35 -23.05
C GLY A 368 4.17 -10.02 -23.98
N SER A 369 5.33 -9.66 -23.42
CA SER A 369 6.53 -9.25 -24.13
C SER A 369 7.71 -10.19 -23.85
N GLU A 370 8.32 -10.74 -24.88
CA GLU A 370 9.53 -11.56 -24.73
C GLU A 370 10.71 -10.75 -24.17
N THR A 371 10.82 -9.49 -24.59
CA THR A 371 11.85 -8.56 -24.10
C THR A 371 11.69 -8.29 -22.61
N LEU A 372 10.48 -7.91 -22.16
CA LEU A 372 10.22 -7.66 -20.76
C LEU A 372 10.35 -8.94 -19.92
N SER A 373 9.84 -10.09 -20.41
CA SER A 373 10.01 -11.37 -19.71
C SER A 373 11.49 -11.69 -19.45
N LYS A 374 12.37 -11.44 -20.41
CA LYS A 374 13.83 -11.64 -20.25
C LYS A 374 14.43 -10.65 -19.26
N LEU A 375 14.07 -9.37 -19.35
CA LEU A 375 14.57 -8.33 -18.45
C LEU A 375 14.16 -8.57 -16.99
N LEU A 376 12.93 -9.03 -16.78
CA LEU A 376 12.40 -9.34 -15.46
C LEU A 376 12.66 -10.79 -15.03
N GLN A 377 13.41 -11.58 -15.80
CA GLN A 377 13.74 -12.98 -15.52
C GLN A 377 12.50 -13.89 -15.31
N LEU A 378 11.39 -13.59 -15.99
CA LEU A 378 10.15 -14.33 -15.91
C LEU A 378 10.15 -15.52 -16.90
N ASP A 379 9.92 -16.72 -16.37
CA ASP A 379 9.85 -17.98 -17.13
C ASP A 379 8.71 -18.90 -16.63
N GLU A 380 8.68 -20.11 -17.14
CA GLU A 380 7.68 -21.14 -16.74
C GLU A 380 7.85 -21.66 -15.30
N ASN A 381 8.98 -21.42 -14.66
CA ASN A 381 9.28 -21.79 -13.27
C ASN A 381 8.94 -20.65 -12.28
N SER A 382 8.60 -19.49 -12.79
CA SER A 382 8.33 -18.31 -11.96
C SER A 382 7.12 -18.54 -11.06
N ARG A 383 7.28 -18.31 -9.75
CA ARG A 383 6.24 -18.29 -8.72
C ARG A 383 6.03 -16.84 -8.31
N VAL A 384 4.88 -16.30 -8.64
CA VAL A 384 4.63 -14.84 -8.52
C VAL A 384 3.63 -14.54 -7.44
N VAL A 385 3.94 -13.52 -6.63
CA VAL A 385 3.00 -12.88 -5.71
C VAL A 385 2.64 -11.51 -6.25
N VAL A 386 1.35 -11.21 -6.27
CA VAL A 386 0.83 -9.85 -6.49
C VAL A 386 0.02 -9.40 -5.27
N ILE A 387 0.05 -8.11 -4.99
CA ILE A 387 -0.63 -7.54 -3.83
C ILE A 387 -1.91 -6.83 -4.30
N GLY A 388 -3.05 -7.26 -3.80
CA GLY A 388 -4.31 -6.57 -3.94
C GLY A 388 -4.52 -5.62 -2.77
N SER A 389 -4.08 -4.40 -2.92
CA SER A 389 -3.99 -3.43 -1.82
C SER A 389 -5.35 -2.93 -1.31
N GLU A 390 -6.39 -3.02 -2.14
CA GLU A 390 -7.75 -2.57 -1.81
C GLU A 390 -8.82 -3.31 -2.59
N GLY A 391 -10.04 -3.32 -2.06
CA GLY A 391 -11.25 -3.72 -2.76
C GLY A 391 -11.94 -2.53 -3.44
N ALA A 392 -13.24 -2.64 -3.71
CA ALA A 392 -14.05 -1.57 -4.31
C ALA A 392 -14.32 -0.43 -3.30
N THR A 393 -13.29 0.33 -2.96
CA THR A 393 -13.39 1.44 -1.98
C THR A 393 -14.13 2.66 -2.54
N ASP A 394 -14.18 2.80 -3.88
CA ASP A 394 -15.05 3.71 -4.59
C ASP A 394 -16.00 2.89 -5.49
N VAL A 395 -17.25 2.76 -5.03
CA VAL A 395 -18.27 1.90 -5.66
C VAL A 395 -18.64 2.39 -7.07
N ASP A 396 -18.64 3.69 -7.28
CA ASP A 396 -19.00 4.28 -8.58
C ASP A 396 -17.90 4.07 -9.62
N ILE A 397 -16.64 4.25 -9.22
CA ILE A 397 -15.47 3.95 -10.07
C ILE A 397 -15.44 2.45 -10.39
N TYR A 398 -15.60 1.58 -9.38
CA TYR A 398 -15.63 0.15 -9.58
C TYR A 398 -16.70 -0.26 -10.60
N ARG A 399 -17.95 0.20 -10.41
CA ARG A 399 -19.06 -0.07 -11.32
C ARG A 399 -18.79 0.44 -12.74
N LYS A 400 -18.20 1.61 -12.87
CA LYS A 400 -17.85 2.20 -14.19
C LYS A 400 -16.82 1.34 -14.94
N LEU A 401 -15.83 0.79 -14.23
CA LEU A 401 -14.71 0.05 -14.83
C LEU A 401 -15.03 -1.42 -15.06
N VAL A 402 -15.77 -2.06 -14.14
CA VAL A 402 -16.09 -3.48 -14.20
C VAL A 402 -17.42 -3.72 -14.91
N GLY A 403 -18.38 -2.81 -14.78
CA GLY A 403 -19.73 -2.94 -15.37
C GLY A 403 -20.76 -3.57 -14.42
N GLU A 404 -20.33 -4.07 -13.25
CA GLU A 404 -21.15 -4.71 -12.23
C GLU A 404 -20.86 -4.12 -10.85
N LEU A 405 -21.75 -4.37 -9.89
CA LEU A 405 -21.50 -4.04 -8.48
C LEU A 405 -20.64 -5.12 -7.81
N ALA A 406 -19.80 -4.71 -6.87
CA ALA A 406 -18.86 -5.61 -6.18
C ALA A 406 -19.55 -6.79 -5.46
N ASP A 407 -20.67 -6.56 -4.82
CA ASP A 407 -21.47 -7.60 -4.13
C ASP A 407 -22.04 -8.66 -5.08
N LYS A 408 -22.32 -8.30 -6.34
CA LYS A 408 -22.73 -9.24 -7.37
C LYS A 408 -21.59 -10.11 -7.92
N VAL A 409 -20.37 -9.61 -7.87
CA VAL A 409 -19.18 -10.38 -8.28
C VAL A 409 -18.92 -11.51 -7.28
N LEU A 410 -19.22 -11.29 -5.99
CA LEU A 410 -18.98 -12.26 -4.91
C LEU A 410 -20.18 -13.18 -4.64
N SER A 411 -21.32 -12.98 -5.31
CA SER A 411 -22.53 -13.81 -5.18
C SER A 411 -22.57 -14.95 -6.20
#